data_70be5d693b7cae301225e96d975cb64b
#
_entry.id   70be5d693b7cae301225e96d975cb64b
#
_cell.length_a   1.000
_cell.length_b   1.000
_cell.length_c   1.000
_cell.angle_alpha   90.00
_cell.angle_beta   90.00
_cell.angle_gamma   90.00
#
_symmetry.space_group_name_H-M   'P 1'
#
loop_
_entity.id
_entity.type
_entity.pdbx_description
1 polymer ?
#
loop_
_entity_poly.entity_id
_entity_poly.type
_entity_poly.pdbx_seq_one_letter_code
_entity_poly.pdbx_strand_id
1 'polypeptide(L)'
;GFSYFAFRRLPHRPGPPFPAAMNVYTEGWRKTYRLLALLWRTELNTFYFLILFFIFSDGYSTISTIAVMFAYHELCMDPMLLALIAIIVPLTAVFGGYAWLRFQRRFGWSSKSVLVLNLMLLALIPLWGCVGFFTEDYGLQTQGEMYVLAVWFGLCLGSAQAFGRALFSELIPAGHEADMFALFEITDKGSSWLGPMVAAAVRQRTGRIRPTLFYLLAAMVLPGAALQALDLTESIENARRSKSARGAVKDTQLAI
;
A
#
# COMPACT_ATOMS: atom_id res chain seq x y z
N GLY A 1 -6.69 -21.88 -7.58
CA GLY A 1 -6.64 -23.26 -7.07
C GLY A 1 -6.63 -23.33 -5.55
N PHE A 2 -5.64 -22.74 -4.87
CA PHE A 2 -5.49 -22.78 -3.39
C PHE A 2 -6.67 -22.13 -2.65
N SER A 3 -7.20 -21.03 -3.13
CA SER A 3 -8.33 -20.31 -2.53
C SER A 3 -9.58 -21.19 -2.42
N TYR A 4 -9.85 -22.06 -3.39
CA TYR A 4 -11.01 -22.95 -3.38
C TYR A 4 -10.98 -23.95 -2.22
N PHE A 5 -9.80 -24.55 -1.95
CA PHE A 5 -9.63 -25.48 -0.82
C PHE A 5 -9.74 -24.78 0.54
N ALA A 6 -9.23 -23.54 0.64
CA ALA A 6 -9.34 -22.74 1.85
C ALA A 6 -10.82 -22.37 2.12
N PHE A 7 -11.54 -21.88 1.12
CA PHE A 7 -12.96 -21.51 1.26
C PHE A 7 -13.85 -22.70 1.66
N ARG A 8 -13.57 -23.92 1.16
CA ARG A 8 -14.35 -25.11 1.50
C ARG A 8 -14.18 -25.57 2.94
N ARG A 9 -13.10 -25.15 3.63
CA ARG A 9 -12.80 -25.48 5.02
C ARG A 9 -13.19 -24.39 6.01
N LEU A 10 -13.59 -23.20 5.52
CA LEU A 10 -14.05 -22.13 6.40
C LEU A 10 -15.45 -22.47 6.93
N PRO A 11 -15.69 -22.31 8.26
CA PRO A 11 -17.01 -22.48 8.81
C PRO A 11 -17.96 -21.45 8.19
N HIS A 12 -19.14 -21.93 7.77
CA HIS A 12 -20.17 -21.07 7.18
C HIS A 12 -20.68 -20.10 8.26
N ARG A 13 -20.38 -18.82 8.11
CA ARG A 13 -20.91 -17.75 8.96
C ARG A 13 -21.92 -16.94 8.14
N PRO A 14 -23.24 -17.30 8.21
CA PRO A 14 -24.25 -16.53 7.49
C PRO A 14 -24.26 -15.10 8.04
N GLY A 15 -24.09 -14.12 7.14
CA GLY A 15 -24.33 -12.72 7.45
C GLY A 15 -25.83 -12.45 7.66
N PRO A 16 -26.22 -11.30 8.19
CA PRO A 16 -27.62 -10.92 8.27
C PRO A 16 -28.26 -10.97 6.88
N PRO A 17 -29.51 -11.49 6.76
CA PRO A 17 -30.17 -11.62 5.46
C PRO A 17 -30.34 -10.24 4.81
N PHE A 18 -30.03 -10.13 3.53
CA PHE A 18 -30.26 -8.90 2.75
C PHE A 18 -31.77 -8.66 2.62
N PRO A 19 -32.28 -7.46 2.93
CA PRO A 19 -33.67 -7.10 2.64
C PRO A 19 -33.92 -7.18 1.13
N ALA A 20 -34.96 -7.87 0.70
CA ALA A 20 -35.26 -8.19 -0.70
C ALA A 20 -35.47 -6.94 -1.61
N ALA A 21 -35.70 -5.76 -1.03
CA ALA A 21 -35.91 -4.50 -1.72
C ALA A 21 -34.64 -3.62 -1.87
N MET A 22 -33.49 -4.05 -1.37
CA MET A 22 -32.27 -3.23 -1.36
C MET A 22 -31.36 -3.53 -2.56
N ASN A 23 -30.96 -2.46 -3.26
CA ASN A 23 -29.95 -2.56 -4.30
C ASN A 23 -28.54 -2.62 -3.65
N VAL A 24 -27.85 -3.76 -3.80
CA VAL A 24 -26.54 -4.06 -3.19
C VAL A 24 -25.50 -2.95 -3.51
N TYR A 25 -25.54 -2.42 -4.72
CA TYR A 25 -24.58 -1.38 -5.15
C TYR A 25 -24.79 -0.05 -4.42
N THR A 26 -26.03 0.40 -4.31
CA THR A 26 -26.36 1.68 -3.65
C THR A 26 -26.10 1.63 -2.15
N GLU A 27 -26.41 0.52 -1.50
CA GLU A 27 -26.13 0.34 -0.07
C GLU A 27 -24.63 0.15 0.22
N GLY A 28 -23.91 -0.49 -0.67
CA GLY A 28 -22.44 -0.59 -0.56
C GLY A 28 -21.80 0.81 -0.54
N TRP A 29 -22.13 1.66 -1.52
CA TRP A 29 -21.62 3.04 -1.57
C TRP A 29 -22.08 3.88 -0.38
N ARG A 30 -23.34 3.75 0.01
CA ARG A 30 -23.89 4.47 1.17
C ARG A 30 -23.17 4.07 2.47
N LYS A 31 -22.87 2.78 2.64
CA LYS A 31 -22.13 2.25 3.79
C LYS A 31 -20.70 2.78 3.81
N THR A 32 -20.01 2.76 2.67
CA THR A 32 -18.66 3.30 2.52
C THR A 32 -18.62 4.79 2.87
N TYR A 33 -19.57 5.57 2.34
CA TYR A 33 -19.65 7.00 2.64
C TYR A 33 -19.94 7.28 4.13
N ARG A 34 -20.86 6.53 4.74
CA ARG A 34 -21.14 6.64 6.18
C ARG A 34 -19.91 6.31 7.01
N LEU A 35 -19.16 5.29 6.63
CA LEU A 35 -17.93 4.89 7.31
C LEU A 35 -16.85 5.97 7.22
N LEU A 36 -16.64 6.54 6.04
CA LEU A 36 -15.73 7.67 5.84
C LEU A 36 -16.13 8.89 6.68
N ALA A 37 -17.44 9.23 6.69
CA ALA A 37 -17.96 10.34 7.48
C ALA A 37 -17.82 10.08 8.99
N LEU A 38 -17.98 8.83 9.42
CA LEU A 38 -17.76 8.42 10.80
C LEU A 38 -16.28 8.60 11.19
N LEU A 39 -15.36 8.07 10.39
CA LEU A 39 -13.92 8.21 10.63
C LEU A 39 -13.48 9.68 10.69
N TRP A 40 -13.99 10.50 9.78
CA TRP A 40 -13.72 11.94 9.79
C TRP A 40 -14.12 12.61 11.12
N ARG A 41 -15.22 12.15 11.75
CA ARG A 41 -15.76 12.74 12.98
C ARG A 41 -15.17 12.15 14.26
N THR A 42 -14.84 10.86 14.26
CA THR A 42 -14.46 10.15 15.50
C THR A 42 -12.99 9.76 15.57
N GLU A 43 -12.37 9.44 14.42
CA GLU A 43 -11.01 8.90 14.36
C GLU A 43 -10.21 9.59 13.23
N LEU A 44 -9.98 10.90 13.39
CA LEU A 44 -9.37 11.75 12.38
C LEU A 44 -7.97 11.26 11.96
N ASN A 45 -7.18 10.72 12.88
CA ASN A 45 -5.85 10.19 12.59
C ASN A 45 -5.90 8.95 11.69
N THR A 46 -6.89 8.07 11.88
CA THR A 46 -7.14 6.92 11.01
C THR A 46 -7.57 7.36 9.62
N PHE A 47 -8.37 8.42 9.52
CA PHE A 47 -8.76 9.01 8.24
C PHE A 47 -7.55 9.61 7.49
N TYR A 48 -6.68 10.35 8.18
CA TYR A 48 -5.44 10.86 7.58
C TYR A 48 -4.51 9.74 7.14
N PHE A 49 -4.39 8.68 7.93
CA PHE A 49 -3.63 7.50 7.51
C PHE A 49 -4.13 6.93 6.18
N LEU A 50 -5.46 6.81 5.99
CA LEU A 50 -6.05 6.33 4.73
C LEU A 50 -5.74 7.25 3.55
N ILE A 51 -5.75 8.58 3.74
CA ILE A 51 -5.36 9.54 2.69
C ILE A 51 -3.89 9.37 2.33
N LEU A 52 -3.00 9.27 3.31
CA LEU A 52 -1.57 9.07 3.08
C LEU A 52 -1.31 7.73 2.39
N PHE A 53 -2.04 6.69 2.80
CA PHE A 53 -1.97 5.37 2.19
C PHE A 53 -2.45 5.39 0.74
N PHE A 54 -3.51 6.14 0.43
CA PHE A 54 -4.01 6.34 -0.95
C PHE A 54 -2.93 6.93 -1.85
N ILE A 55 -2.26 8.00 -1.41
CA ILE A 55 -1.21 8.67 -2.19
C ILE A 55 -0.01 7.74 -2.38
N PHE A 56 0.43 7.08 -1.33
CA PHE A 56 1.57 6.18 -1.37
C PHE A 56 1.27 4.90 -2.18
N SER A 57 0.05 4.36 -2.09
CA SER A 57 -0.37 3.20 -2.87
C SER A 57 -0.37 3.48 -4.36
N ASP A 58 -0.84 4.66 -4.77
CA ASP A 58 -0.71 5.11 -6.16
C ASP A 58 0.76 5.22 -6.58
N GLY A 59 1.59 5.81 -5.72
CA GLY A 59 3.01 6.01 -6.03
C GLY A 59 3.74 4.70 -6.31
N TYR A 60 3.62 3.67 -5.45
CA TYR A 60 4.33 2.41 -5.69
C TYR A 60 3.75 1.61 -6.87
N SER A 61 2.43 1.69 -7.11
CA SER A 61 1.78 1.13 -8.28
C SER A 61 2.31 1.78 -9.57
N THR A 62 2.46 3.09 -9.52
CA THR A 62 2.98 3.89 -10.64
C THR A 62 4.47 3.64 -10.88
N ILE A 63 5.28 3.44 -9.84
CA ILE A 63 6.70 3.03 -10.01
C ILE A 63 6.78 1.79 -10.90
N SER A 64 5.97 0.76 -10.62
CA SER A 64 5.94 -0.47 -11.42
C SER A 64 5.59 -0.19 -12.89
N THR A 65 4.55 0.61 -13.12
CA THR A 65 4.07 0.94 -14.47
C THR A 65 5.10 1.76 -15.24
N ILE A 66 5.65 2.80 -14.61
CA ILE A 66 6.66 3.68 -15.23
C ILE A 66 7.96 2.91 -15.48
N ALA A 67 8.39 2.05 -14.55
CA ALA A 67 9.59 1.23 -14.74
C ALA A 67 9.50 0.35 -15.99
N VAL A 68 8.36 -0.31 -16.22
CA VAL A 68 8.13 -1.13 -17.43
C VAL A 68 8.12 -0.25 -18.68
N MET A 69 7.40 0.88 -18.66
CA MET A 69 7.37 1.81 -19.80
C MET A 69 8.73 2.38 -20.12
N PHE A 70 9.49 2.74 -19.09
CA PHE A 70 10.84 3.28 -19.23
C PHE A 70 11.81 2.24 -19.82
N ALA A 71 11.79 1.03 -19.28
CA ALA A 71 12.61 -0.08 -19.76
C ALA A 71 12.34 -0.42 -21.23
N TYR A 72 11.06 -0.38 -21.64
CA TYR A 72 10.65 -0.68 -23.01
C TYR A 72 10.99 0.47 -23.98
N HIS A 73 10.68 1.73 -23.63
CA HIS A 73 10.80 2.86 -24.55
C HIS A 73 12.14 3.58 -24.52
N GLU A 74 12.77 3.68 -23.34
CA GLU A 74 14.02 4.44 -23.19
C GLU A 74 15.26 3.51 -23.27
N LEU A 75 15.18 2.31 -22.68
CA LEU A 75 16.27 1.34 -22.66
C LEU A 75 16.18 0.28 -23.77
N CYS A 76 15.12 0.31 -24.59
CA CYS A 76 14.87 -0.66 -25.67
C CYS A 76 15.06 -2.12 -25.21
N MET A 77 14.62 -2.47 -24.01
CA MET A 77 14.76 -3.80 -23.44
C MET A 77 13.88 -4.81 -24.19
N ASP A 78 14.43 -5.98 -24.43
CA ASP A 78 13.69 -7.12 -25.01
C ASP A 78 12.52 -7.53 -24.08
N PRO A 79 11.34 -7.86 -24.61
CA PRO A 79 10.22 -8.36 -23.83
C PRO A 79 10.56 -9.55 -22.91
N MET A 80 11.52 -10.41 -23.31
CA MET A 80 11.98 -11.52 -22.49
C MET A 80 12.71 -11.04 -21.23
N LEU A 81 13.51 -9.98 -21.33
CA LEU A 81 14.21 -9.37 -20.18
C LEU A 81 13.22 -8.68 -19.24
N LEU A 82 12.17 -8.05 -19.78
CA LEU A 82 11.06 -7.50 -18.98
C LEU A 82 10.28 -8.59 -18.22
N ALA A 83 10.04 -9.75 -18.86
CA ALA A 83 9.42 -10.89 -18.20
C ALA A 83 10.28 -11.41 -17.03
N LEU A 84 11.61 -11.39 -17.15
CA LEU A 84 12.51 -11.74 -16.06
C LEU A 84 12.38 -10.78 -14.88
N ILE A 85 12.31 -9.46 -15.12
CA ILE A 85 12.04 -8.46 -14.07
C ILE A 85 10.71 -8.74 -13.38
N ALA A 86 9.65 -9.08 -14.14
CA ALA A 86 8.33 -9.41 -13.61
C ALA A 86 8.33 -10.65 -12.68
N ILE A 87 9.32 -11.55 -12.82
CA ILE A 87 9.53 -12.69 -11.93
C ILE A 87 10.40 -12.29 -10.71
N ILE A 88 11.44 -11.51 -10.92
CA ILE A 88 12.37 -11.09 -9.87
C ILE A 88 11.64 -10.28 -8.78
N VAL A 89 10.78 -9.34 -9.17
CA VAL A 89 10.09 -8.45 -8.21
C VAL A 89 9.26 -9.22 -7.18
N PRO A 90 8.32 -10.11 -7.54
CA PRO A 90 7.54 -10.85 -6.55
C PRO A 90 8.39 -11.83 -5.73
N LEU A 91 9.43 -12.44 -6.30
CA LEU A 91 10.34 -13.30 -5.54
C LEU A 91 11.09 -12.51 -4.46
N THR A 92 11.68 -11.39 -4.83
CA THR A 92 12.38 -10.51 -3.89
C THR A 92 11.42 -9.88 -2.87
N ALA A 93 10.15 -9.65 -3.21
CA ALA A 93 9.13 -9.15 -2.29
C ALA A 93 8.83 -10.15 -1.15
N VAL A 94 8.80 -11.45 -1.44
CA VAL A 94 8.64 -12.49 -0.40
C VAL A 94 9.83 -12.46 0.57
N PHE A 95 11.06 -12.44 0.05
CA PHE A 95 12.26 -12.35 0.88
C PHE A 95 12.33 -11.04 1.66
N GLY A 96 11.97 -9.93 1.02
CA GLY A 96 11.91 -8.61 1.65
C GLY A 96 10.93 -8.58 2.81
N GLY A 97 9.71 -9.07 2.61
CA GLY A 97 8.71 -9.16 3.67
C GLY A 97 9.20 -9.93 4.90
N TYR A 98 9.85 -11.08 4.69
CA TYR A 98 10.44 -11.87 5.77
C TYR A 98 11.61 -11.15 6.46
N ALA A 99 12.53 -10.58 5.68
CA ALA A 99 13.71 -9.89 6.20
C ALA A 99 13.32 -8.68 7.06
N TRP A 100 12.35 -7.87 6.59
CA TRP A 100 11.85 -6.72 7.33
C TRP A 100 11.09 -7.11 8.61
N LEU A 101 10.32 -8.20 8.59
CA LEU A 101 9.67 -8.72 9.79
C LEU A 101 10.71 -9.16 10.83
N ARG A 102 11.78 -9.82 10.40
CA ARG A 102 12.87 -10.22 11.28
C ARG A 102 13.64 -9.00 11.83
N PHE A 103 13.87 -7.99 10.98
CA PHE A 103 14.44 -6.71 11.36
C PHE A 103 13.60 -6.02 12.44
N GLN A 104 12.29 -5.88 12.19
CA GLN A 104 11.35 -5.28 13.15
C GLN A 104 11.42 -5.98 14.52
N ARG A 105 11.36 -7.32 14.53
CA ARG A 105 11.42 -8.11 15.77
C ARG A 105 12.76 -7.98 16.49
N ARG A 106 13.86 -7.89 15.75
CA ARG A 106 15.21 -7.78 16.31
C ARG A 106 15.45 -6.45 16.99
N PHE A 107 14.93 -5.36 16.42
CA PHE A 107 15.17 -4.01 16.90
C PHE A 107 13.98 -3.41 17.67
N GLY A 108 12.86 -4.13 17.78
CA GLY A 108 11.68 -3.68 18.52
C GLY A 108 10.98 -2.45 17.89
N TRP A 109 11.12 -2.24 16.57
CA TRP A 109 10.56 -1.08 15.89
C TRP A 109 9.04 -1.22 15.74
N SER A 110 8.34 -0.06 15.77
CA SER A 110 6.91 -0.02 15.50
C SER A 110 6.60 -0.25 14.02
N SER A 111 5.40 -0.77 13.72
CA SER A 111 4.91 -0.94 12.34
C SER A 111 4.98 0.37 11.55
N LYS A 112 4.66 1.50 12.22
CA LYS A 112 4.77 2.85 11.66
C LYS A 112 6.20 3.19 11.23
N SER A 113 7.19 3.00 12.11
CA SER A 113 8.58 3.35 11.82
C SER A 113 9.16 2.51 10.67
N VAL A 114 8.82 1.22 10.61
CA VAL A 114 9.24 0.36 9.50
C VAL A 114 8.60 0.79 8.21
N LEU A 115 7.30 1.14 8.20
CA LEU A 115 6.61 1.63 7.01
C LEU A 115 7.23 2.93 6.49
N VAL A 116 7.48 3.91 7.37
CA VAL A 116 8.12 5.19 7.00
C VAL A 116 9.51 4.94 6.40
N LEU A 117 10.33 4.09 7.03
CA LEU A 117 11.65 3.75 6.50
C LEU A 117 11.54 3.11 5.10
N ASN A 118 10.58 2.19 4.90
CA ASN A 118 10.35 1.59 3.59
C ASN A 118 9.94 2.62 2.52
N LEU A 119 9.10 3.60 2.88
CA LEU A 119 8.71 4.67 1.95
C LEU A 119 9.92 5.52 1.55
N MET A 120 10.80 5.84 2.50
CA MET A 120 12.02 6.58 2.22
C MET A 120 12.99 5.78 1.34
N LEU A 121 13.11 4.47 1.57
CA LEU A 121 13.91 3.58 0.72
C LEU A 121 13.33 3.41 -0.68
N LEU A 122 11.99 3.36 -0.82
CA LEU A 122 11.32 3.37 -2.11
C LEU A 122 11.53 4.70 -2.86
N ALA A 123 11.59 5.82 -2.15
CA ALA A 123 11.87 7.14 -2.74
C ALA A 123 13.25 7.24 -3.38
N LEU A 124 14.20 6.37 -2.98
CA LEU A 124 15.53 6.32 -3.62
C LEU A 124 15.46 5.89 -5.10
N ILE A 125 14.43 5.13 -5.50
CA ILE A 125 14.26 4.69 -6.89
C ILE A 125 14.00 5.89 -7.83
N PRO A 126 12.95 6.70 -7.63
CA PRO A 126 12.75 7.87 -8.45
C PRO A 126 13.86 8.93 -8.26
N LEU A 127 14.47 9.01 -7.08
CA LEU A 127 15.62 9.88 -6.83
C LEU A 127 16.80 9.48 -7.71
N TRP A 128 17.15 8.18 -7.76
CA TRP A 128 18.19 7.66 -8.66
C TRP A 128 17.88 7.98 -10.13
N GLY A 129 16.62 7.78 -10.55
CA GLY A 129 16.21 8.14 -11.90
C GLY A 129 16.32 9.64 -12.20
N CYS A 130 16.16 10.51 -11.19
CA CYS A 130 16.39 11.95 -11.33
C CYS A 130 17.87 12.30 -11.53
N VAL A 131 18.83 11.51 -11.03
CA VAL A 131 20.25 11.71 -11.27
C VAL A 131 20.55 11.68 -12.78
N GLY A 132 19.83 10.85 -13.55
CA GLY A 132 19.95 10.79 -15.00
C GLY A 132 19.50 12.05 -15.78
N PHE A 133 19.07 13.13 -15.09
CA PHE A 133 18.95 14.46 -15.71
C PHE A 133 20.28 15.20 -15.77
N PHE A 134 21.22 14.84 -14.90
CA PHE A 134 22.50 15.54 -14.73
C PHE A 134 23.69 14.76 -15.27
N THR A 135 23.53 13.44 -15.48
CA THR A 135 24.60 12.54 -15.93
C THR A 135 24.12 11.67 -17.08
N GLU A 136 25.00 11.39 -18.02
CA GLU A 136 24.73 10.50 -19.17
C GLU A 136 25.10 9.04 -18.87
N ASP A 137 25.92 8.79 -17.85
CA ASP A 137 26.45 7.46 -17.53
C ASP A 137 25.61 6.73 -16.46
N TYR A 138 24.86 7.47 -15.61
CA TYR A 138 24.12 6.93 -14.46
C TYR A 138 22.69 7.47 -14.41
N GLY A 139 21.83 6.81 -13.63
CA GLY A 139 20.46 7.26 -13.39
C GLY A 139 19.46 6.68 -14.40
N LEU A 140 19.34 5.36 -14.44
CA LEU A 140 18.49 4.62 -15.36
C LEU A 140 18.95 4.77 -16.83
N GLN A 141 20.23 4.60 -17.07
CA GLN A 141 20.82 4.62 -18.42
C GLN A 141 21.11 3.22 -18.96
N THR A 142 21.31 2.24 -18.06
CA THR A 142 21.71 0.89 -18.43
C THR A 142 20.66 -0.15 -18.04
N GLN A 143 20.58 -1.24 -18.83
CA GLN A 143 19.69 -2.37 -18.52
C GLN A 143 20.05 -3.04 -17.18
N GLY A 144 21.35 -3.03 -16.81
CA GLY A 144 21.82 -3.57 -15.53
C GLY A 144 21.25 -2.86 -14.32
N GLU A 145 21.11 -1.53 -14.36
CA GLU A 145 20.50 -0.73 -13.31
C GLU A 145 19.04 -1.14 -13.05
N MET A 146 18.29 -1.48 -14.11
CA MET A 146 16.90 -1.90 -13.98
C MET A 146 16.77 -3.17 -13.14
N TYR A 147 17.69 -4.13 -13.27
CA TYR A 147 17.66 -5.36 -12.44
C TYR A 147 17.95 -5.05 -10.97
N VAL A 148 18.94 -4.19 -10.71
CA VAL A 148 19.27 -3.77 -9.33
C VAL A 148 18.08 -3.07 -8.69
N LEU A 149 17.45 -2.15 -9.43
CA LEU A 149 16.27 -1.43 -8.95
C LEU A 149 15.03 -2.35 -8.79
N ALA A 150 14.88 -3.38 -9.66
CA ALA A 150 13.83 -4.37 -9.54
C ALA A 150 13.96 -5.20 -8.25
N VAL A 151 15.18 -5.63 -7.91
CA VAL A 151 15.47 -6.30 -6.63
C VAL A 151 15.18 -5.39 -5.45
N TRP A 152 15.69 -4.16 -5.51
CA TRP A 152 15.47 -3.15 -4.46
C TRP A 152 13.97 -2.84 -4.26
N PHE A 153 13.26 -2.61 -5.36
CA PHE A 153 11.82 -2.37 -5.34
C PHE A 153 11.06 -3.55 -4.72
N GLY A 154 11.37 -4.77 -5.14
CA GLY A 154 10.73 -5.97 -4.59
C GLY A 154 10.96 -6.10 -3.07
N LEU A 155 12.22 -5.94 -2.59
CA LEU A 155 12.54 -6.02 -1.17
C LEU A 155 11.73 -5.01 -0.32
N CYS A 156 11.49 -3.82 -0.85
CA CYS A 156 10.71 -2.80 -0.16
C CYS A 156 9.19 -2.99 -0.33
N LEU A 157 8.73 -3.40 -1.54
CA LEU A 157 7.32 -3.55 -1.87
C LEU A 157 6.61 -4.55 -0.94
N GLY A 158 7.18 -5.74 -0.77
CA GLY A 158 6.58 -6.79 0.07
C GLY A 158 6.39 -6.34 1.51
N SER A 159 7.37 -5.63 2.05
CA SER A 159 7.29 -5.08 3.41
C SER A 159 6.33 -3.90 3.51
N ALA A 160 6.37 -2.95 2.59
CA ALA A 160 5.49 -1.78 2.60
C ALA A 160 4.01 -2.19 2.60
N GLN A 161 3.64 -3.18 1.78
CA GLN A 161 2.30 -3.76 1.75
C GLN A 161 1.93 -4.46 3.06
N ALA A 162 2.84 -5.26 3.62
CA ALA A 162 2.59 -5.99 4.86
C ALA A 162 2.45 -5.04 6.05
N PHE A 163 3.37 -4.07 6.20
CA PHE A 163 3.36 -3.12 7.31
C PHE A 163 2.26 -2.08 7.19
N GLY A 164 1.86 -1.67 5.97
CA GLY A 164 0.70 -0.83 5.75
C GLY A 164 -0.58 -1.47 6.27
N ARG A 165 -0.82 -2.75 5.94
CA ARG A 165 -1.96 -3.52 6.46
C ARG A 165 -1.86 -3.80 7.96
N ALA A 166 -0.66 -4.10 8.47
CA ALA A 166 -0.44 -4.33 9.89
C ALA A 166 -0.75 -3.06 10.70
N LEU A 167 -0.22 -1.90 10.30
CA LEU A 167 -0.47 -0.63 10.95
C LEU A 167 -1.97 -0.27 10.89
N PHE A 168 -2.61 -0.45 9.74
CA PHE A 168 -4.05 -0.22 9.62
C PHE A 168 -4.85 -1.13 10.55
N SER A 169 -4.47 -2.41 10.66
CA SER A 169 -5.14 -3.36 11.58
C SER A 169 -5.06 -2.96 13.05
N GLU A 170 -4.01 -2.23 13.45
CA GLU A 170 -3.86 -1.68 14.79
C GLU A 170 -4.83 -0.53 15.08
N LEU A 171 -5.26 0.19 14.03
CA LEU A 171 -6.17 1.33 14.09
C LEU A 171 -7.66 0.94 14.07
N ILE A 172 -7.98 -0.30 13.72
CA ILE A 172 -9.38 -0.75 13.57
C ILE A 172 -9.99 -1.07 14.93
N PRO A 173 -11.12 -0.43 15.32
CA PRO A 173 -11.87 -0.78 16.51
C PRO A 173 -12.57 -2.14 16.37
N ALA A 174 -12.84 -2.81 17.51
CA ALA A 174 -13.46 -4.12 17.51
C ALA A 174 -14.87 -4.10 16.88
N GLY A 175 -15.09 -5.03 15.95
CA GLY A 175 -16.40 -5.24 15.31
C GLY A 175 -16.59 -4.55 13.98
N HIS A 176 -15.66 -3.71 13.58
CA HIS A 176 -15.68 -3.01 12.29
C HIS A 176 -14.59 -3.52 11.33
N GLU A 177 -13.95 -4.67 11.65
CA GLU A 177 -12.79 -5.17 10.92
C GLU A 177 -13.09 -5.37 9.43
N ALA A 178 -14.19 -6.02 9.09
CA ALA A 178 -14.54 -6.32 7.69
C ALA A 178 -14.82 -5.04 6.88
N ASP A 179 -15.54 -4.09 7.47
CA ASP A 179 -15.92 -2.85 6.80
C ASP A 179 -14.70 -1.93 6.60
N MET A 180 -13.83 -1.85 7.61
CA MET A 180 -12.62 -1.06 7.57
C MET A 180 -11.61 -1.63 6.58
N PHE A 181 -11.41 -2.97 6.54
CA PHE A 181 -10.55 -3.57 5.53
C PHE A 181 -11.11 -3.44 4.12
N ALA A 182 -12.45 -3.49 3.94
CA ALA A 182 -13.07 -3.19 2.64
C ALA A 182 -12.76 -1.75 2.20
N LEU A 183 -12.85 -0.78 3.11
CA LEU A 183 -12.48 0.61 2.85
C LEU A 183 -10.98 0.74 2.49
N PHE A 184 -10.11 0.05 3.22
CA PHE A 184 -8.68 0.02 2.96
C PHE A 184 -8.36 -0.52 1.55
N GLU A 185 -8.99 -1.63 1.15
CA GLU A 185 -8.79 -2.19 -0.20
C GLU A 185 -9.34 -1.28 -1.30
N ILE A 186 -10.45 -0.57 -1.06
CA ILE A 186 -10.94 0.48 -1.98
C ILE A 186 -9.91 1.60 -2.11
N THR A 187 -9.29 2.00 -1.00
CA THR A 187 -8.24 3.02 -0.97
C THR A 187 -6.99 2.55 -1.72
N ASP A 188 -6.55 1.31 -1.48
CA ASP A 188 -5.36 0.72 -2.10
C ASP A 188 -5.52 0.53 -3.62
N LYS A 189 -6.64 0.00 -4.07
CA LYS A 189 -6.87 -0.27 -5.49
C LYS A 189 -7.48 0.92 -6.25
N GLY A 190 -8.23 1.75 -5.55
CA GLY A 190 -8.88 2.93 -6.12
C GLY A 190 -7.92 4.04 -6.53
N SER A 191 -6.70 4.07 -5.99
CA SER A 191 -5.67 5.07 -6.32
C SER A 191 -4.93 4.78 -7.63
N SER A 192 -4.78 3.54 -8.02
CA SER A 192 -3.84 3.05 -9.06
C SER A 192 -3.99 3.63 -10.48
N TRP A 193 -5.01 4.46 -10.74
CA TRP A 193 -5.21 5.14 -12.03
C TRP A 193 -4.59 6.54 -12.07
N LEU A 194 -4.34 7.18 -10.91
CA LEU A 194 -3.85 8.57 -10.83
C LEU A 194 -2.45 8.71 -11.45
N GLY A 195 -1.53 7.87 -11.03
CA GLY A 195 -0.15 7.91 -11.49
C GLY A 195 0.02 7.70 -12.99
N PRO A 196 -0.58 6.65 -13.59
CA PRO A 196 -0.58 6.48 -15.05
C PRO A 196 -1.20 7.68 -15.79
N MET A 197 -2.25 8.30 -15.23
CA MET A 197 -2.84 9.51 -15.80
C MET A 197 -1.88 10.70 -15.76
N VAL A 198 -1.21 10.93 -14.63
CA VAL A 198 -0.17 11.97 -14.50
C VAL A 198 0.98 11.70 -15.47
N ALA A 199 1.46 10.45 -15.56
CA ALA A 199 2.51 10.06 -16.47
C ALA A 199 2.15 10.32 -17.94
N ALA A 200 0.93 9.98 -18.33
CA ALA A 200 0.43 10.24 -19.68
C ALA A 200 0.36 11.75 -19.98
N ALA A 201 -0.15 12.56 -19.04
CA ALA A 201 -0.22 14.00 -19.18
C ALA A 201 1.17 14.66 -19.28
N VAL A 202 2.13 14.20 -18.45
CA VAL A 202 3.52 14.66 -18.49
C VAL A 202 4.15 14.31 -19.85
N ARG A 203 4.00 13.07 -20.30
CA ARG A 203 4.53 12.64 -21.60
C ARG A 203 3.93 13.41 -22.76
N GLN A 204 2.64 13.71 -22.76
CA GLN A 204 2.00 14.50 -23.79
C GLN A 204 2.56 15.94 -23.87
N ARG A 205 2.88 16.55 -22.73
CA ARG A 205 3.39 17.92 -22.66
C ARG A 205 4.88 18.04 -22.94
N THR A 206 5.68 17.07 -22.47
CA THR A 206 7.14 17.15 -22.48
C THR A 206 7.82 16.26 -23.52
N GLY A 207 7.07 15.32 -24.12
CA GLY A 207 7.60 14.29 -25.01
C GLY A 207 8.47 13.23 -24.31
N ARG A 208 8.68 13.34 -23.00
CA ARG A 208 9.58 12.47 -22.22
C ARG A 208 8.84 11.89 -21.01
N ILE A 209 9.26 10.71 -20.56
CA ILE A 209 8.71 10.03 -19.37
C ILE A 209 9.44 10.48 -18.10
N ARG A 210 10.72 10.78 -18.18
CA ARG A 210 11.58 11.13 -17.03
C ARG A 210 10.99 12.17 -16.06
N PRO A 211 10.34 13.27 -16.48
CA PRO A 211 9.79 14.24 -15.53
C PRO A 211 8.72 13.67 -14.59
N THR A 212 8.10 12.50 -14.91
CA THR A 212 7.19 11.79 -14.01
C THR A 212 7.88 11.31 -12.73
N LEU A 213 9.22 11.16 -12.75
CA LEU A 213 9.98 10.75 -11.56
C LEU A 213 9.86 11.77 -10.42
N PHE A 214 9.69 13.07 -10.70
CA PHE A 214 9.44 14.08 -9.66
C PHE A 214 8.09 13.85 -8.96
N TYR A 215 7.06 13.47 -9.72
CA TYR A 215 5.78 13.09 -9.13
C TYR A 215 5.92 11.86 -8.23
N LEU A 216 6.62 10.82 -8.70
CA LEU A 216 6.87 9.61 -7.92
C LEU A 216 7.66 9.89 -6.64
N LEU A 217 8.67 10.76 -6.72
CA LEU A 217 9.44 11.18 -5.56
C LEU A 217 8.54 11.88 -4.53
N ALA A 218 7.71 12.81 -4.97
CA ALA A 218 6.74 13.49 -4.11
C ALA A 218 5.74 12.51 -3.50
N ALA A 219 5.21 11.56 -4.30
CA ALA A 219 4.24 10.57 -3.86
C ALA A 219 4.80 9.56 -2.83
N MET A 220 6.13 9.43 -2.71
CA MET A 220 6.79 8.62 -1.66
C MET A 220 7.20 9.46 -0.46
N VAL A 221 7.86 10.60 -0.70
CA VAL A 221 8.43 11.43 0.36
C VAL A 221 7.34 12.13 1.18
N LEU A 222 6.33 12.73 0.53
CA LEU A 222 5.30 13.49 1.24
C LEU A 222 4.48 12.61 2.20
N PRO A 223 3.94 11.44 1.79
CA PRO A 223 3.24 10.56 2.72
C PRO A 223 4.14 10.03 3.83
N GLY A 224 5.41 9.71 3.52
CA GLY A 224 6.36 9.24 4.51
C GLY A 224 6.66 10.30 5.58
N ALA A 225 6.92 11.53 5.19
CA ALA A 225 7.13 12.65 6.11
C ALA A 225 5.86 12.97 6.92
N ALA A 226 4.70 13.03 6.28
CA ALA A 226 3.43 13.26 6.94
C ALA A 226 3.08 12.13 7.92
N LEU A 227 3.31 10.87 7.54
CA LEU A 227 3.10 9.73 8.42
C LEU A 227 4.04 9.77 9.63
N GLN A 228 5.28 10.22 9.47
CA GLN A 228 6.19 10.41 10.59
C GLN A 228 5.66 11.45 11.60
N ALA A 229 5.12 12.55 11.10
CA ALA A 229 4.56 13.64 11.91
C ALA A 229 3.21 13.27 12.56
N LEU A 230 2.43 12.35 11.96
CA LEU A 230 1.12 11.96 12.44
C LEU A 230 1.24 11.13 13.73
N ASP A 231 0.63 11.55 14.82
CA ASP A 231 0.59 10.75 16.05
C ASP A 231 -0.59 9.78 16.01
N LEU A 232 -0.28 8.50 15.91
CA LEU A 232 -1.24 7.41 15.88
C LEU A 232 -1.42 6.71 17.24
N THR A 233 -0.69 7.14 18.27
CA THR A 233 -0.62 6.44 19.57
C THR A 233 -1.99 6.38 20.23
N GLU A 234 -2.70 7.49 20.26
CA GLU A 234 -4.04 7.58 20.85
C GLU A 234 -5.06 6.71 20.10
N SER A 235 -5.07 6.76 18.77
CA SER A 235 -5.99 5.94 17.95
C SER A 235 -5.72 4.45 18.12
N ILE A 236 -4.45 4.03 18.21
CA ILE A 236 -4.06 2.64 18.48
C ILE A 236 -4.52 2.21 19.87
N GLU A 237 -4.35 3.06 20.88
CA GLU A 237 -4.77 2.75 22.24
C GLU A 237 -6.29 2.64 22.36
N ASN A 238 -7.05 3.53 21.74
CA ASN A 238 -8.51 3.48 21.68
C ASN A 238 -8.99 2.19 21.00
N ALA A 239 -8.38 1.81 19.88
CA ALA A 239 -8.68 0.56 19.19
C ALA A 239 -8.38 -0.67 20.08
N ARG A 240 -7.25 -0.68 20.81
CA ARG A 240 -6.91 -1.75 21.76
C ARG A 240 -7.89 -1.84 22.91
N ARG A 241 -8.29 -0.72 23.51
CA ARG A 241 -9.30 -0.68 24.59
C ARG A 241 -10.63 -1.26 24.13
N SER A 242 -11.10 -0.91 22.91
CA SER A 242 -12.33 -1.44 22.34
C SER A 242 -12.27 -2.97 22.13
N LYS A 243 -11.12 -3.48 21.67
CA LYS A 243 -10.88 -4.92 21.48
C LYS A 243 -10.88 -5.68 22.80
N SER A 244 -10.24 -5.14 23.84
CA SER A 244 -10.20 -5.73 25.18
C SER A 244 -11.59 -5.78 25.82
N ALA A 245 -12.36 -4.70 25.76
CA ALA A 245 -13.72 -4.64 26.28
C ALA A 245 -14.64 -5.68 25.62
N ARG A 246 -14.55 -5.85 24.29
CA ARG A 246 -15.33 -6.86 23.56
C ARG A 246 -14.90 -8.29 23.89
N GLY A 247 -13.62 -8.54 24.13
CA GLY A 247 -13.10 -9.84 24.58
C GLY A 247 -13.73 -10.23 25.93
N ALA A 248 -13.71 -9.32 26.91
CA ALA A 248 -14.27 -9.55 28.23
C ALA A 248 -15.79 -9.86 28.19
N VAL A 249 -16.56 -9.14 27.36
CA VAL A 249 -18.00 -9.41 27.20
C VAL A 249 -18.24 -10.80 26.60
N LYS A 250 -17.44 -11.21 25.63
CA LYS A 250 -17.58 -12.53 25.00
C LYS A 250 -17.24 -13.67 25.95
N ASP A 251 -16.21 -13.51 26.77
CA ASP A 251 -15.83 -14.51 27.78
C ASP A 251 -16.90 -14.66 28.86
N THR A 252 -17.55 -13.57 29.26
CA THR A 252 -18.71 -13.58 30.19
C THR A 252 -19.92 -14.30 29.59
N GLN A 253 -20.18 -14.13 28.28
CA GLN A 253 -21.27 -14.83 27.58
C GLN A 253 -21.02 -16.33 27.38
N LEU A 254 -19.78 -16.78 27.34
CA LEU A 254 -19.40 -18.19 27.21
C LEU A 254 -19.39 -18.91 28.58
N ALA A 255 -19.35 -18.15 29.68
CA ALA A 255 -19.35 -18.68 31.05
C ALA A 255 -20.74 -18.85 31.65
N ILE A 256 -21.82 -18.43 30.96
CA ILE A 256 -23.22 -18.60 31.26
C ILE A 256 -23.83 -19.72 30.39
#